data_8780c6d216b0136a796ad0166601c4ae
#
_entry.id   8780c6d216b0136a796ad0166601c4ae
#
_cell.length_a   1.000
_cell.length_b   1.000
_cell.length_c   1.000
_cell.angle_alpha   90.00
_cell.angle_beta   90.00
_cell.angle_gamma   90.00
#
_symmetry.space_group_name_H-M   'P 1'
#
loop_
_entity.id
_entity.type
_entity.pdbx_description
1 polymer ?
#
loop_
_entity_poly.entity_id
_entity_poly.type
_entity_poly.pdbx_seq_one_letter_code
_entity_poly.pdbx_strand_id
1 'polypeptide(L)'
;PALVPPGPGPAPLRIAVRDPNKPVTLNANIQYAVCEKLCVPAQADLTQAFTSVASTEDSTLSAALDRVPKPANVGDPNPLTIRDVKRVGPKTVQVDVTSDQKSDKKDEPALFVEGPSPDWALPVPKLAPHHPPGVKRFVFDLVGVPSGVNPEGAALKFTLTGGERAYEFNVNLY
;
A
#
# COMPACT_ATOMS: atom_id res chain seq x y z
N PRO A 1 -6.63 -7.31 0.92
CA PRO A 1 -7.09 -6.05 1.50
C PRO A 1 -6.26 -4.92 0.91
N ALA A 2 -6.93 -3.93 0.33
CA ALA A 2 -6.24 -2.75 -0.17
C ALA A 2 -5.93 -1.84 1.01
N LEU A 3 -4.65 -1.49 1.22
CA LEU A 3 -4.28 -0.41 2.12
C LEU A 3 -4.79 0.90 1.51
N VAL A 4 -5.77 1.51 2.17
CA VAL A 4 -6.21 2.84 1.82
C VAL A 4 -5.22 3.83 2.43
N PRO A 5 -4.62 4.75 1.66
CA PRO A 5 -3.71 5.73 2.21
C PRO A 5 -4.41 6.57 3.27
N PRO A 6 -3.74 6.96 4.36
CA PRO A 6 -4.32 7.77 5.41
C PRO A 6 -4.73 9.14 4.86
N GLY A 7 -6.00 9.45 4.97
CA GLY A 7 -6.57 10.74 4.59
C GLY A 7 -8.04 10.64 4.17
N PRO A 8 -8.82 11.71 4.29
CA PRO A 8 -10.18 11.73 3.79
C PRO A 8 -10.17 11.71 2.26
N GLY A 9 -10.79 10.69 1.67
CA GLY A 9 -10.92 10.61 0.22
C GLY A 9 -11.59 9.31 -0.22
N PRO A 10 -12.17 9.29 -1.42
CA PRO A 10 -12.78 8.09 -1.96
C PRO A 10 -11.74 7.01 -2.25
N ALA A 11 -12.04 5.77 -1.88
CA ALA A 11 -11.27 4.59 -2.26
C ALA A 11 -11.88 4.02 -3.55
N PRO A 12 -11.19 4.07 -4.70
CA PRO A 12 -11.73 3.55 -5.95
C PRO A 12 -11.81 2.03 -5.91
N LEU A 13 -12.94 1.49 -6.34
CA LEU A 13 -13.16 0.06 -6.49
C LEU A 13 -13.41 -0.26 -7.96
N ARG A 14 -12.61 -1.18 -8.52
CA ARG A 14 -12.81 -1.67 -9.88
C ARG A 14 -13.65 -2.95 -9.86
N ILE A 15 -14.77 -2.93 -10.55
CA ILE A 15 -15.69 -4.05 -10.65
C ILE A 15 -15.65 -4.59 -12.07
N ALA A 16 -15.31 -5.87 -12.22
CA ALA A 16 -15.41 -6.60 -13.49
C ALA A 16 -16.72 -7.39 -13.52
N VAL A 17 -17.61 -7.07 -14.45
CA VAL A 17 -18.89 -7.76 -14.63
C VAL A 17 -18.74 -8.85 -15.68
N ARG A 18 -19.43 -9.99 -15.49
CA ARG A 18 -19.41 -11.11 -16.47
C ARG A 18 -20.21 -10.77 -17.73
N ASP A 19 -21.31 -10.06 -17.60
CA ASP A 19 -22.20 -9.68 -18.69
C ASP A 19 -22.54 -8.19 -18.57
N PRO A 20 -21.97 -7.33 -19.43
CA PRO A 20 -22.19 -5.88 -19.35
C PRO A 20 -23.63 -5.44 -19.68
N ASN A 21 -24.45 -6.35 -20.26
CA ASN A 21 -25.83 -6.04 -20.64
C ASN A 21 -26.84 -6.34 -19.52
N LYS A 22 -26.39 -6.90 -18.41
CA LYS A 22 -27.24 -7.20 -17.26
C LYS A 22 -27.08 -6.16 -16.15
N PRO A 23 -28.17 -5.81 -15.45
CA PRO A 23 -28.06 -4.95 -14.28
C PRO A 23 -27.20 -5.60 -13.20
N VAL A 24 -26.34 -4.81 -12.58
CA VAL A 24 -25.43 -5.25 -11.53
C VAL A 24 -25.79 -4.56 -10.23
N THR A 25 -25.88 -5.33 -9.15
CA THR A 25 -26.00 -4.79 -7.80
C THR A 25 -24.77 -5.17 -7.01
N LEU A 26 -24.06 -4.19 -6.47
CA LEU A 26 -22.96 -4.36 -5.54
C LEU A 26 -23.53 -4.42 -4.13
N ASN A 27 -23.21 -5.49 -3.40
CA ASN A 27 -23.39 -5.57 -1.96
C ASN A 27 -21.99 -5.57 -1.34
N ALA A 28 -21.66 -4.54 -0.59
CA ALA A 28 -20.37 -4.39 0.07
C ALA A 28 -20.53 -4.40 1.58
N ASN A 29 -19.81 -5.30 2.24
CA ASN A 29 -19.63 -5.29 3.68
C ASN A 29 -18.24 -4.74 3.97
N ILE A 30 -18.16 -3.60 4.65
CA ILE A 30 -16.92 -2.88 4.92
C ILE A 30 -16.65 -2.95 6.41
N GLN A 31 -15.53 -3.58 6.78
CA GLN A 31 -15.05 -3.61 8.15
C GLN A 31 -13.85 -2.67 8.26
N TYR A 32 -13.86 -1.80 9.25
CA TYR A 32 -12.81 -0.82 9.48
C TYR A 32 -12.66 -0.52 10.97
N ALA A 33 -11.65 0.24 11.33
CA ALA A 33 -11.50 0.74 12.69
C ALA A 33 -11.24 2.24 12.66
N VAL A 34 -11.83 2.94 13.61
CA VAL A 34 -11.52 4.34 13.88
C VAL A 34 -10.57 4.39 15.07
N CYS A 35 -9.38 4.92 14.83
CA CYS A 35 -8.29 4.91 15.80
C CYS A 35 -7.87 6.33 16.18
N GLU A 36 -7.72 6.57 17.49
CA GLU A 36 -7.01 7.70 18.06
C GLU A 36 -6.04 7.17 19.12
N LYS A 37 -6.45 7.06 20.38
CA LYS A 37 -5.73 6.38 21.46
C LYS A 37 -6.13 4.91 21.57
N LEU A 38 -7.32 4.60 21.14
CA LEU A 38 -7.91 3.27 21.07
C LEU A 38 -8.54 3.09 19.69
N CYS A 39 -8.42 1.89 19.12
CA CYS A 39 -9.11 1.54 17.89
C CYS A 39 -10.48 0.94 18.19
N VAL A 40 -11.53 1.57 17.68
CA VAL A 40 -12.90 1.08 17.79
C VAL A 40 -13.28 0.43 16.46
N PRO A 41 -13.57 -0.88 16.43
CA PRO A 41 -14.03 -1.55 15.23
C PRO A 41 -15.42 -1.04 14.82
N ALA A 42 -15.63 -0.89 13.54
CA ALA A 42 -16.89 -0.48 12.94
C ALA A 42 -17.17 -1.28 11.66
N GLN A 43 -18.40 -1.33 11.25
CA GLN A 43 -18.87 -2.01 10.06
C GLN A 43 -19.88 -1.15 9.33
N ALA A 44 -19.87 -1.20 8.00
CA ALA A 44 -20.88 -0.61 7.16
C ALA A 44 -21.31 -1.61 6.07
N ASP A 45 -22.60 -1.71 5.84
CA ASP A 45 -23.21 -2.49 4.77
C ASP A 45 -23.80 -1.52 3.73
N LEU A 46 -23.39 -1.68 2.48
CA LEU A 46 -23.81 -0.86 1.36
C LEU A 46 -24.39 -1.73 0.27
N THR A 47 -25.49 -1.26 -0.32
CA THR A 47 -26.07 -1.85 -1.52
C THR A 47 -26.23 -0.79 -2.58
N GLN A 48 -25.61 -0.98 -3.75
CA GLN A 48 -25.66 -0.04 -4.86
C GLN A 48 -25.97 -0.78 -6.14
N ALA A 49 -27.05 -0.37 -6.80
CA ALA A 49 -27.36 -0.81 -8.14
C ALA A 49 -26.62 0.08 -9.16
N PHE A 50 -25.99 -0.56 -10.15
CA PHE A 50 -25.32 0.10 -11.26
C PHE A 50 -26.19 0.02 -12.51
N THR A 51 -26.37 1.16 -13.15
CA THR A 51 -26.94 1.27 -14.49
C THR A 51 -25.82 1.69 -15.46
N SER A 52 -25.95 1.40 -16.73
CA SER A 52 -24.97 1.76 -17.76
C SER A 52 -24.92 3.26 -18.10
N VAL A 53 -25.47 4.10 -17.27
CA VAL A 53 -25.45 5.56 -17.46
C VAL A 53 -24.15 6.13 -16.91
N ALA A 54 -23.49 7.00 -17.67
CA ALA A 54 -22.31 7.74 -17.24
C ALA A 54 -22.59 8.51 -15.94
N SER A 55 -21.63 8.48 -15.02
CA SER A 55 -21.72 9.15 -13.73
C SER A 55 -21.34 10.62 -13.86
N THR A 56 -22.00 11.47 -13.07
CA THR A 56 -21.60 12.87 -12.88
C THR A 56 -20.36 13.02 -12.00
N GLU A 57 -19.91 11.93 -11.33
CA GLU A 57 -18.80 11.90 -10.40
C GLU A 57 -17.46 11.46 -11.03
N ASP A 58 -17.37 11.45 -12.37
CA ASP A 58 -16.18 10.94 -13.08
C ASP A 58 -14.90 11.71 -12.75
N SER A 59 -15.00 13.01 -12.45
CA SER A 59 -13.84 13.81 -12.03
C SER A 59 -13.31 13.41 -10.65
N THR A 60 -14.20 13.12 -9.71
CA THR A 60 -13.86 12.66 -8.36
C THR A 60 -13.24 11.26 -8.43
N LEU A 61 -13.78 10.39 -9.25
CA LEU A 61 -13.25 9.04 -9.48
C LEU A 61 -11.88 9.11 -10.16
N SER A 62 -11.69 9.95 -11.17
CA SER A 62 -10.42 10.15 -11.86
C SER A 62 -9.34 10.62 -10.88
N ALA A 63 -9.64 11.64 -10.07
CA ALA A 63 -8.72 12.13 -9.05
C ALA A 63 -8.38 11.07 -7.99
N ALA A 64 -9.34 10.20 -7.65
CA ALA A 64 -9.08 9.09 -6.74
C ALA A 64 -8.18 8.02 -7.39
N LEU A 65 -8.39 7.70 -8.67
CA LEU A 65 -7.57 6.75 -9.42
C LEU A 65 -6.12 7.25 -9.58
N ASP A 66 -5.92 8.55 -9.75
CA ASP A 66 -4.58 9.15 -9.84
C ASP A 66 -3.77 9.00 -8.54
N ARG A 67 -4.46 8.83 -7.42
CA ARG A 67 -3.85 8.61 -6.09
C ARG A 67 -3.53 7.15 -5.80
N VAL A 68 -4.04 6.21 -6.59
CA VAL A 68 -3.72 4.78 -6.45
C VAL A 68 -2.23 4.58 -6.71
N PRO A 69 -1.50 3.82 -5.85
CA PRO A 69 -0.09 3.53 -6.06
C PRO A 69 0.14 2.91 -7.44
N LYS A 70 1.14 3.42 -8.16
CA LYS A 70 1.51 2.92 -9.49
C LYS A 70 2.47 1.75 -9.36
N PRO A 71 2.29 0.66 -10.13
CA PRO A 71 3.26 -0.42 -10.16
C PRO A 71 4.63 0.09 -10.59
N ALA A 72 5.69 -0.37 -9.90
CA ALA A 72 7.07 -0.05 -10.20
C ALA A 72 7.99 -1.23 -9.86
N ASN A 73 9.20 -1.22 -10.42
CA ASN A 73 10.23 -2.19 -10.11
C ASN A 73 11.33 -1.56 -9.26
N VAL A 74 12.03 -2.39 -8.49
CA VAL A 74 13.21 -1.96 -7.73
C VAL A 74 14.26 -1.42 -8.70
N GLY A 75 14.75 -0.20 -8.44
CA GLY A 75 15.73 0.48 -9.27
C GLY A 75 15.16 1.31 -10.42
N ASP A 76 13.84 1.29 -10.65
CA ASP A 76 13.24 2.17 -11.66
C ASP A 76 13.59 3.64 -11.41
N PRO A 77 13.77 4.46 -12.47
CA PRO A 77 14.15 5.87 -12.34
C PRO A 77 12.97 6.78 -11.99
N ASN A 78 12.17 6.36 -10.99
CA ASN A 78 11.08 7.17 -10.49
C ASN A 78 11.57 8.23 -9.49
N PRO A 79 10.88 9.38 -9.37
CA PRO A 79 11.21 10.42 -8.38
C PRO A 79 11.23 9.90 -6.93
N LEU A 80 10.49 8.83 -6.66
CA LEU A 80 10.46 8.11 -5.39
C LEU A 80 10.54 6.63 -5.72
N THR A 81 11.60 5.93 -5.27
CA THR A 81 11.82 4.52 -5.65
C THR A 81 12.54 3.72 -4.59
N ILE A 82 12.26 2.41 -4.54
CA ILE A 82 13.05 1.45 -3.80
C ILE A 82 14.30 1.11 -4.64
N ARG A 83 15.48 1.26 -4.03
CA ARG A 83 16.76 0.92 -4.65
C ARG A 83 17.22 -0.49 -4.35
N ASP A 84 16.95 -0.93 -3.13
CA ASP A 84 17.42 -2.24 -2.66
C ASP A 84 16.50 -2.77 -1.56
N VAL A 85 16.29 -4.07 -1.55
CA VAL A 85 15.59 -4.81 -0.49
C VAL A 85 16.44 -6.01 -0.14
N LYS A 86 16.88 -6.11 1.11
CA LYS A 86 17.72 -7.21 1.56
C LYS A 86 17.45 -7.64 2.99
N ARG A 87 17.68 -8.90 3.27
CA ARG A 87 17.75 -9.40 4.63
C ARG A 87 19.10 -9.05 5.26
N VAL A 88 19.04 -8.49 6.46
CA VAL A 88 20.22 -8.20 7.28
C VAL A 88 20.12 -9.01 8.57
N GLY A 89 20.55 -10.26 8.49
CA GLY A 89 20.39 -11.23 9.59
C GLY A 89 19.12 -12.10 9.44
N PRO A 90 18.80 -12.91 10.46
CA PRO A 90 17.77 -13.95 10.34
C PRO A 90 16.34 -13.42 10.27
N LYS A 91 16.06 -12.25 10.80
CA LYS A 91 14.69 -11.74 10.97
C LYS A 91 14.48 -10.30 10.49
N THR A 92 15.53 -9.57 10.14
CA THR A 92 15.44 -8.14 9.81
C THR A 92 15.56 -7.93 8.32
N VAL A 93 14.67 -7.11 7.76
CA VAL A 93 14.70 -6.66 6.36
C VAL A 93 15.03 -5.17 6.33
N GLN A 94 15.93 -4.81 5.45
CA GLN A 94 16.32 -3.46 5.15
C GLN A 94 15.84 -3.08 3.75
N VAL A 95 15.28 -1.88 3.62
CA VAL A 95 14.81 -1.32 2.35
C VAL A 95 15.44 0.06 2.17
N ASP A 96 16.19 0.23 1.11
CA ASP A 96 16.82 1.49 0.76
C ASP A 96 15.99 2.22 -0.30
N VAL A 97 15.61 3.45 0.01
CA VAL A 97 14.72 4.30 -0.78
C VAL A 97 15.45 5.57 -1.18
N THR A 98 15.27 6.02 -2.40
CA THR A 98 15.69 7.35 -2.85
C THR A 98 14.49 8.20 -3.22
N SER A 99 14.60 9.51 -2.97
CA SER A 99 13.61 10.51 -3.34
C SER A 99 14.33 11.72 -3.92
N ASP A 100 13.87 12.17 -5.08
CA ASP A 100 14.38 13.40 -5.71
C ASP A 100 13.75 14.66 -5.10
N GLN A 101 12.76 14.48 -4.22
CA GLN A 101 12.07 15.59 -3.59
C GLN A 101 12.91 16.19 -2.46
N LYS A 102 13.00 17.52 -2.44
CA LYS A 102 13.54 18.26 -1.30
C LYS A 102 12.64 18.01 -0.10
N SER A 103 13.26 17.56 0.99
CA SER A 103 12.57 17.13 2.22
C SER A 103 11.82 18.30 2.89
N ASP A 104 10.61 18.56 2.46
CA ASP A 104 9.64 19.22 3.34
C ASP A 104 9.01 18.16 4.25
N LYS A 105 8.83 18.48 5.53
CA LYS A 105 8.29 17.52 6.52
C LYS A 105 6.92 16.90 6.14
N LYS A 106 6.19 17.52 5.20
CA LYS A 106 4.91 17.01 4.69
C LYS A 106 5.06 15.90 3.64
N ASP A 107 6.23 15.81 3.00
CA ASP A 107 6.50 14.93 1.88
C ASP A 107 7.50 13.82 2.25
N GLU A 108 7.68 13.58 3.55
CA GLU A 108 8.60 12.55 4.01
C GLU A 108 8.13 11.17 3.55
N PRO A 109 9.00 10.39 2.89
CA PRO A 109 8.65 9.05 2.45
C PRO A 109 8.20 8.16 3.59
N ALA A 110 7.09 7.43 3.38
CA ALA A 110 6.61 6.38 4.25
C ALA A 110 6.54 5.06 3.48
N LEU A 111 6.95 3.98 4.12
CA LEU A 111 6.97 2.65 3.54
C LEU A 111 6.02 1.74 4.31
N PHE A 112 5.20 1.01 3.57
CA PHE A 112 4.33 -0.04 4.08
C PHE A 112 4.73 -1.38 3.45
N VAL A 113 4.48 -2.48 4.15
CA VAL A 113 4.78 -3.82 3.68
C VAL A 113 3.61 -4.76 3.96
N GLU A 114 3.28 -5.57 2.97
CA GLU A 114 2.30 -6.64 3.05
C GLU A 114 2.97 -7.97 2.71
N GLY A 115 2.59 -9.03 3.41
CA GLY A 115 3.01 -10.39 3.10
C GLY A 115 2.14 -11.03 2.01
N PRO A 116 2.47 -12.27 1.61
CA PRO A 116 1.74 -12.99 0.55
C PRO A 116 0.27 -13.30 0.87
N SER A 117 -0.10 -13.30 2.16
CA SER A 117 -1.47 -13.55 2.62
C SER A 117 -1.83 -12.65 3.80
N PRO A 118 -3.14 -12.48 4.11
CA PRO A 118 -3.60 -11.68 5.25
C PRO A 118 -3.10 -12.16 6.62
N ASP A 119 -2.63 -13.40 6.72
CA ASP A 119 -2.10 -13.95 7.98
C ASP A 119 -0.70 -13.42 8.33
N TRP A 120 -0.05 -12.72 7.40
CA TRP A 120 1.23 -12.06 7.64
C TRP A 120 0.99 -10.70 8.30
N ALA A 121 1.17 -10.64 9.61
CA ALA A 121 1.02 -9.42 10.39
C ALA A 121 2.36 -8.67 10.51
N LEU A 122 2.95 -8.28 9.38
CA LEU A 122 4.24 -7.60 9.35
C LEU A 122 4.15 -6.21 9.99
N PRO A 123 5.14 -5.78 10.77
CA PRO A 123 5.17 -4.45 11.35
C PRO A 123 5.44 -3.39 10.27
N VAL A 124 4.96 -2.18 10.51
CA VAL A 124 5.27 -1.04 9.64
C VAL A 124 6.77 -0.77 9.66
N PRO A 125 7.44 -0.69 8.49
CA PRO A 125 8.85 -0.35 8.40
C PRO A 125 9.16 1.00 9.04
N LYS A 126 10.26 1.08 9.79
CA LYS A 126 10.69 2.30 10.48
C LYS A 126 11.95 2.86 9.81
N LEU A 127 12.02 4.19 9.72
CA LEU A 127 13.20 4.87 9.23
C LEU A 127 14.39 4.60 10.19
N ALA A 128 15.50 4.13 9.65
CA ALA A 128 16.72 3.91 10.42
C ALA A 128 17.38 5.25 10.76
N PRO A 129 17.94 5.41 11.98
CA PRO A 129 18.57 6.66 12.39
C PRO A 129 19.84 6.99 11.57
N HIS A 130 20.49 5.97 11.00
CA HIS A 130 21.70 6.12 10.21
C HIS A 130 21.50 5.52 8.82
N HIS A 131 21.70 6.32 7.80
CA HIS A 131 21.59 5.93 6.39
C HIS A 131 22.57 6.73 5.54
N PRO A 132 22.99 6.20 4.37
CA PRO A 132 23.88 6.92 3.45
C PRO A 132 23.25 8.24 2.97
N PRO A 133 24.04 9.25 2.64
CA PRO A 133 23.54 10.47 2.03
C PRO A 133 22.71 10.17 0.76
N GLY A 134 21.55 10.82 0.62
CA GLY A 134 20.64 10.65 -0.52
C GLY A 134 19.80 9.37 -0.50
N VAL A 135 19.97 8.52 0.51
CA VAL A 135 19.19 7.29 0.69
C VAL A 135 18.46 7.35 2.03
N LYS A 136 17.19 7.05 2.04
CA LYS A 136 16.42 6.79 3.27
C LYS A 136 16.33 5.29 3.47
N ARG A 137 16.78 4.80 4.62
CA ARG A 137 16.79 3.39 4.95
C ARG A 137 15.65 3.05 5.88
N PHE A 138 14.78 2.17 5.47
CA PHE A 138 13.74 1.60 6.30
C PHE A 138 14.14 0.21 6.78
N VAL A 139 13.73 -0.14 8.00
CA VAL A 139 13.95 -1.47 8.58
C VAL A 139 12.69 -1.99 9.23
N PHE A 140 12.47 -3.28 9.12
CA PHE A 140 11.42 -3.99 9.84
C PHE A 140 11.84 -5.43 10.13
N ASP A 141 11.20 -6.02 11.14
CA ASP A 141 11.46 -7.41 11.51
C ASP A 141 10.35 -8.31 10.94
N LEU A 142 10.73 -9.55 10.59
CA LEU A 142 9.83 -10.59 10.12
C LEU A 142 9.03 -11.23 11.29
N VAL A 143 8.72 -10.44 12.31
CA VAL A 143 7.76 -10.83 13.34
C VAL A 143 6.36 -10.75 12.77
N GLY A 144 5.53 -11.74 13.04
CA GLY A 144 4.19 -11.80 12.43
C GLY A 144 4.12 -12.61 11.14
N VAL A 145 5.23 -13.22 10.73
CA VAL A 145 5.20 -14.34 9.78
C VAL A 145 4.50 -15.53 10.46
N PRO A 146 3.55 -16.20 9.79
CA PRO A 146 2.84 -17.34 10.38
C PRO A 146 3.79 -18.44 10.83
N SER A 147 3.45 -19.11 11.95
CA SER A 147 4.29 -20.19 12.51
C SER A 147 4.54 -21.31 11.48
N GLY A 148 5.78 -21.73 11.35
CA GLY A 148 6.19 -22.80 10.42
C GLY A 148 6.36 -22.36 8.97
N VAL A 149 6.13 -21.08 8.64
CA VAL A 149 6.36 -20.54 7.30
C VAL A 149 7.80 -20.05 7.19
N ASN A 150 8.50 -20.50 6.14
CA ASN A 150 9.80 -19.94 5.77
C ASN A 150 9.57 -18.64 4.98
N PRO A 151 10.09 -17.49 5.43
CA PRO A 151 9.95 -16.24 4.70
C PRO A 151 10.85 -16.14 3.45
N GLU A 152 11.78 -17.06 3.24
CA GLU A 152 12.65 -17.06 2.08
C GLU A 152 11.85 -17.30 0.79
N GLY A 153 12.06 -16.46 -0.22
CA GLY A 153 11.31 -16.48 -1.46
C GLY A 153 9.89 -15.90 -1.36
N ALA A 154 9.45 -15.45 -0.19
CA ALA A 154 8.12 -14.88 -0.02
C ALA A 154 7.97 -13.60 -0.86
N ALA A 155 6.86 -13.50 -1.60
CA ALA A 155 6.51 -12.30 -2.35
C ALA A 155 5.95 -11.24 -1.40
N LEU A 156 6.76 -10.22 -1.12
CA LEU A 156 6.35 -9.05 -0.34
C LEU A 156 5.87 -7.94 -1.27
N LYS A 157 4.80 -7.27 -0.89
CA LYS A 157 4.31 -6.08 -1.57
C LYS A 157 4.67 -4.86 -0.72
N PHE A 158 5.41 -3.94 -1.30
CA PHE A 158 5.74 -2.67 -0.67
C PHE A 158 4.93 -1.55 -1.29
N THR A 159 4.34 -0.70 -0.46
CA THR A 159 3.75 0.56 -0.88
C THR A 159 4.60 1.70 -0.33
N LEU A 160 5.19 2.46 -1.25
CA LEU A 160 6.03 3.61 -0.94
C LEU A 160 5.26 4.87 -1.27
N THR A 161 5.05 5.72 -0.27
CA THR A 161 4.34 6.99 -0.39
C THR A 161 5.25 8.15 -0.01
N GLY A 162 4.99 9.32 -0.56
CA GLY A 162 5.73 10.56 -0.27
C GLY A 162 5.61 11.51 -1.44
N GLY A 163 5.35 12.81 -1.14
CA GLY A 163 5.03 13.76 -2.17
C GLY A 163 3.70 13.50 -2.87
N GLU A 164 3.64 13.80 -4.16
CA GLU A 164 2.41 13.75 -4.95
C GLU A 164 2.03 12.34 -5.43
N ARG A 165 2.92 11.36 -5.33
CA ARG A 165 2.73 10.01 -5.92
C ARG A 165 3.06 8.90 -4.94
N ALA A 166 2.40 7.77 -5.16
CA ALA A 166 2.70 6.52 -4.47
C ALA A 166 3.05 5.44 -5.50
N TYR A 167 3.91 4.51 -5.08
CA TYR A 167 4.35 3.39 -5.92
C TYR A 167 4.20 2.07 -5.17
N GLU A 168 3.88 1.02 -5.92
CA GLU A 168 3.74 -0.34 -5.40
C GLU A 168 4.81 -1.23 -6.05
N PHE A 169 5.56 -1.96 -5.22
CA PHE A 169 6.63 -2.86 -5.64
C PHE A 169 6.33 -4.27 -5.16
N ASN A 170 6.46 -5.26 -6.04
CA ASN A 170 6.42 -6.66 -5.67
C ASN A 170 7.85 -7.21 -5.66
N VAL A 171 8.30 -7.71 -4.53
CA VAL A 171 9.70 -8.15 -4.32
C VAL A 171 9.71 -9.51 -3.64
N ASN A 172 10.45 -10.46 -4.20
CA ASN A 172 10.72 -11.73 -3.53
C ASN A 172 11.87 -11.57 -2.54
N LEU A 173 11.66 -12.02 -1.32
CA LEU A 173 12.64 -11.91 -0.24
C LEU A 173 13.65 -13.05 -0.32
N TYR A 174 14.92 -12.73 -0.52
CA TYR A 174 16.03 -13.70 -0.55
C TYR A 174 17.06 -13.43 0.56
#